data_719d28743fa995bc395604c0e0e20212
#
_entry.id   719d28743fa995bc395604c0e0e20212
#
_cell.length_a   1.000
_cell.length_b   1.000
_cell.length_c   1.000
_cell.angle_alpha   90.00
_cell.angle_beta   90.00
_cell.angle_gamma   90.00
#
_symmetry.space_group_name_H-M   'P 1'
#
loop_
_entity.id
_entity.type
_entity.pdbx_description
1 polymer ?
#
loop_
_entity_poly.entity_id
_entity_poly.type
_entity_poly.pdbx_seq_one_letter_code
_entity_poly.pdbx_strand_id
1 'polypeptide(L)'
;MNFKLFITTFFLCFSFASNLMSQDWERTDMGYANTEIFKTTDDYQFVFYNSKSFWNDNLGNYGKNHCKGLAKINAENLFDGGEVYCESIDQKNNKFIVLLSRDKGDFDSGIGFFKFVDGNGPWKKFIGKKCNYAIQYIDDGFMRIDKCLLN
;
A
#
# COMPACT_ATOMS: atom_id res chain seq x y z
N MET A 1 35.42 -48.73 46.32
CA MET A 1 34.93 -47.35 46.52
C MET A 1 34.45 -46.80 45.21
N ASN A 2 33.14 -46.92 44.92
CA ASN A 2 32.56 -46.70 43.61
C ASN A 2 32.17 -45.23 43.46
N PHE A 3 32.87 -44.52 42.61
CA PHE A 3 32.55 -43.12 42.28
C PHE A 3 31.53 -43.11 41.12
N LYS A 4 30.25 -42.98 41.48
CA LYS A 4 29.21 -42.78 40.46
C LYS A 4 29.27 -41.33 39.98
N LEU A 5 29.79 -41.20 38.76
CA LEU A 5 29.78 -39.93 38.03
C LEU A 5 28.35 -39.60 37.59
N PHE A 6 27.71 -38.65 38.26
CA PHE A 6 26.40 -38.14 37.90
C PHE A 6 26.59 -37.12 36.78
N ILE A 7 26.45 -37.57 35.53
CA ILE A 7 26.40 -36.66 34.39
C ILE A 7 24.99 -36.06 34.34
N THR A 8 24.85 -34.90 34.93
CA THR A 8 23.64 -34.08 34.82
C THR A 8 23.66 -33.42 33.43
N THR A 9 22.98 -34.06 32.50
CA THR A 9 22.75 -33.48 31.17
C THR A 9 21.82 -32.28 31.36
N PHE A 10 22.44 -31.10 31.43
CA PHE A 10 21.72 -29.83 31.40
C PHE A 10 21.22 -29.60 29.97
N PHE A 11 20.01 -30.10 29.70
CA PHE A 11 19.30 -29.80 28.47
C PHE A 11 18.92 -28.33 28.49
N LEU A 12 19.82 -27.48 27.98
CA LEU A 12 19.51 -26.10 27.68
C LEU A 12 18.49 -26.11 26.55
N CYS A 13 17.21 -26.14 26.88
CA CYS A 13 16.15 -25.73 25.97
C CYS A 13 16.38 -24.27 25.64
N PHE A 14 17.19 -24.02 24.62
CA PHE A 14 17.16 -22.76 23.91
C PHE A 14 15.79 -22.67 23.25
N SER A 15 14.84 -22.17 24.01
CA SER A 15 13.60 -21.66 23.45
C SER A 15 14.02 -20.51 22.55
N PHE A 16 14.24 -20.79 21.27
CA PHE A 16 14.19 -19.78 20.23
C PHE A 16 12.76 -19.24 20.30
N ALA A 17 12.55 -18.27 21.15
CA ALA A 17 11.46 -17.34 20.99
C ALA A 17 11.74 -16.70 19.61
N SER A 18 11.22 -17.32 18.57
CA SER A 18 11.02 -16.67 17.31
C SER A 18 10.15 -15.48 17.63
N ASN A 19 10.78 -14.31 17.84
CA ASN A 19 10.07 -13.07 17.71
C ASN A 19 9.45 -13.16 16.33
N LEU A 20 8.19 -13.57 16.27
CA LEU A 20 7.33 -13.30 15.13
C LEU A 20 7.24 -11.77 15.09
N MET A 21 8.29 -11.13 14.60
CA MET A 21 8.19 -9.77 14.15
C MET A 21 7.11 -9.82 13.08
N SER A 22 5.95 -9.30 13.39
CA SER A 22 4.92 -9.01 12.40
C SER A 22 5.64 -8.26 11.29
N GLN A 23 5.88 -8.94 10.19
CA GLN A 23 6.59 -8.34 9.08
C GLN A 23 5.60 -7.40 8.41
N ASP A 24 5.84 -6.10 8.56
CA ASP A 24 5.07 -5.10 7.83
C ASP A 24 5.16 -5.38 6.34
N TRP A 25 4.03 -5.27 5.66
CA TRP A 25 4.05 -5.32 4.22
C TRP A 25 4.32 -3.92 3.68
N GLU A 26 5.37 -3.82 2.87
CA GLU A 26 5.75 -2.58 2.20
C GLU A 26 5.75 -2.79 0.70
N ARG A 27 5.21 -1.83 -0.05
CA ARG A 27 5.19 -1.83 -1.50
C ARG A 27 5.68 -0.49 -2.03
N THR A 28 6.51 -0.55 -3.04
CA THR A 28 6.87 0.62 -3.87
C THR A 28 6.16 0.50 -5.20
N ASP A 29 5.57 1.60 -5.66
CA ASP A 29 4.78 1.72 -6.87
C ASP A 29 5.28 2.94 -7.66
N MET A 30 5.67 2.75 -8.92
CA MET A 30 6.20 3.81 -9.79
C MET A 30 5.52 3.76 -11.14
N GLY A 31 5.11 4.92 -11.63
CA GLY A 31 4.41 4.98 -12.90
C GLY A 31 4.06 6.38 -13.35
N TYR A 32 3.07 6.46 -14.21
CA TYR A 32 2.60 7.69 -14.82
C TYR A 32 1.12 7.88 -14.52
N ALA A 33 0.73 9.11 -14.28
CA ALA A 33 -0.64 9.53 -14.10
C ALA A 33 -1.06 10.47 -15.24
N ASN A 34 -2.28 10.29 -15.69
CA ASN A 34 -2.95 11.21 -16.60
C ASN A 34 -4.20 11.74 -15.91
N THR A 35 -4.41 13.04 -15.98
CA THR A 35 -5.54 13.71 -15.34
C THR A 35 -6.31 14.56 -16.34
N GLU A 36 -7.63 14.45 -16.29
CA GLU A 36 -8.53 15.39 -16.98
C GLU A 36 -9.20 16.25 -15.93
N ILE A 37 -9.14 17.58 -16.12
CA ILE A 37 -9.65 18.54 -15.15
C ILE A 37 -10.90 19.21 -15.67
N PHE A 38 -11.97 19.15 -14.88
CA PHE A 38 -13.19 19.91 -15.10
C PHE A 38 -13.32 20.97 -14.01
N LYS A 39 -13.38 22.26 -14.40
CA LYS A 39 -13.54 23.38 -13.48
C LYS A 39 -15.00 23.81 -13.39
N THR A 40 -15.46 24.09 -12.18
CA THR A 40 -16.78 24.69 -11.93
C THR A 40 -16.69 26.21 -11.93
N THR A 41 -17.86 26.88 -11.90
CA THR A 41 -17.97 28.36 -11.79
C THR A 41 -17.43 28.92 -10.47
N ASP A 42 -17.34 28.10 -9.44
CA ASP A 42 -16.86 28.46 -8.10
C ASP A 42 -15.40 28.02 -7.86
N ASP A 43 -14.62 27.90 -8.94
CA ASP A 43 -13.20 27.51 -8.93
C ASP A 43 -12.88 26.12 -8.33
N TYR A 44 -13.92 25.31 -8.04
CA TYR A 44 -13.69 23.90 -7.73
C TYR A 44 -13.26 23.14 -8.98
N GLN A 45 -12.41 22.15 -8.78
CA GLN A 45 -11.94 21.28 -9.85
C GLN A 45 -12.30 19.81 -9.54
N PHE A 46 -12.85 19.15 -10.53
CA PHE A 46 -12.98 17.70 -10.54
C PHE A 46 -11.85 17.13 -11.41
N VAL A 47 -11.04 16.27 -10.81
CA VAL A 47 -9.88 15.66 -11.47
C VAL A 47 -10.19 14.19 -11.71
N PHE A 48 -10.41 13.83 -12.96
CA PHE A 48 -10.52 12.44 -13.36
C PHE A 48 -9.11 11.86 -13.45
N TYR A 49 -8.82 10.95 -12.52
CA TYR A 49 -7.52 10.35 -12.35
C TYR A 49 -7.42 9.00 -13.06
N ASN A 50 -6.38 8.80 -13.82
CA ASN A 50 -6.05 7.54 -14.47
C ASN A 50 -4.54 7.32 -14.42
N SER A 51 -4.07 6.23 -13.79
CA SER A 51 -2.65 5.94 -13.73
C SER A 51 -2.34 4.49 -14.06
N LYS A 52 -1.13 4.27 -14.57
CA LYS A 52 -0.54 2.95 -14.78
C LYS A 52 0.84 2.92 -14.18
N SER A 53 1.15 1.83 -13.47
CA SER A 53 2.41 1.68 -12.77
C SER A 53 2.87 0.23 -12.69
N PHE A 54 4.13 0.08 -12.31
CA PHE A 54 4.71 -1.18 -11.86
C PHE A 54 5.01 -1.08 -10.38
N TRP A 55 4.88 -2.18 -9.68
CA TRP A 55 5.11 -2.26 -8.26
C TRP A 55 5.93 -3.49 -7.86
N ASN A 56 6.61 -3.38 -6.74
CA ASN A 56 7.23 -4.49 -6.03
C ASN A 56 7.03 -4.33 -4.53
N ASP A 57 7.07 -5.45 -3.79
CA ASP A 57 6.95 -5.47 -2.34
C ASP A 57 8.14 -6.16 -1.65
N ASN A 58 8.22 -5.98 -0.34
CA ASN A 58 9.26 -6.58 0.50
C ASN A 58 9.12 -8.10 0.70
N LEU A 59 8.04 -8.71 0.19
CA LEU A 59 7.82 -10.16 0.19
C LEU A 59 8.26 -10.81 -1.13
N GLY A 60 8.85 -10.03 -2.05
CA GLY A 60 9.33 -10.50 -3.35
C GLY A 60 8.24 -10.61 -4.42
N ASN A 61 7.06 -10.06 -4.18
CA ASN A 61 6.05 -9.94 -5.23
C ASN A 61 6.30 -8.68 -6.05
N TYR A 62 5.88 -8.72 -7.30
CA TYR A 62 5.92 -7.60 -8.23
C TYR A 62 4.78 -7.71 -9.23
N GLY A 63 4.46 -6.61 -9.88
CA GLY A 63 3.38 -6.63 -10.85
C GLY A 63 3.07 -5.28 -11.44
N LYS A 64 1.86 -5.18 -11.98
CA LYS A 64 1.33 -3.95 -12.57
C LYS A 64 0.11 -3.47 -11.81
N ASN A 65 -0.11 -2.17 -11.86
CA ASN A 65 -1.22 -1.51 -11.20
C ASN A 65 -1.90 -0.54 -12.17
N HIS A 66 -3.21 -0.45 -12.09
CA HIS A 66 -4.02 0.49 -12.85
C HIS A 66 -5.04 1.12 -11.92
N CYS A 67 -4.97 2.44 -11.77
CA CYS A 67 -5.87 3.19 -10.92
C CYS A 67 -6.77 4.10 -11.74
N LYS A 68 -8.02 4.22 -11.30
CA LYS A 68 -8.99 5.17 -11.82
C LYS A 68 -9.82 5.75 -10.69
N GLY A 69 -10.15 7.02 -10.82
CA GLY A 69 -10.99 7.66 -9.80
C GLY A 69 -11.27 9.10 -10.07
N LEU A 70 -11.88 9.73 -9.09
CA LEU A 70 -12.23 11.12 -9.10
C LEU A 70 -11.66 11.77 -7.83
N ALA A 71 -10.92 12.84 -8.00
CA ALA A 71 -10.48 13.71 -6.93
C ALA A 71 -11.16 15.07 -7.05
N LYS A 72 -11.25 15.79 -5.93
CA LYS A 72 -11.74 17.15 -5.88
C LYS A 72 -10.62 18.05 -5.37
N ILE A 73 -10.49 19.20 -6.01
CA ILE A 73 -9.59 20.27 -5.60
C ILE A 73 -10.46 21.50 -5.32
N ASN A 74 -10.24 22.15 -4.19
CA ASN A 74 -10.97 23.34 -3.83
C ASN A 74 -10.40 24.60 -4.54
N ALA A 75 -11.05 25.74 -4.34
CA ALA A 75 -10.63 27.01 -4.90
C ALA A 75 -9.22 27.47 -4.48
N GLU A 76 -8.70 26.93 -3.39
CA GLU A 76 -7.34 27.20 -2.89
C GLU A 76 -6.29 26.25 -3.48
N ASN A 77 -6.66 25.45 -4.49
CA ASN A 77 -5.84 24.38 -5.09
C ASN A 77 -5.42 23.28 -4.12
N LEU A 78 -6.18 23.06 -3.07
CA LEU A 78 -5.93 21.96 -2.15
C LEU A 78 -6.82 20.76 -2.48
N PHE A 79 -6.28 19.57 -2.32
CA PHE A 79 -7.05 18.33 -2.40
C PHE A 79 -8.18 18.36 -1.35
N ASP A 80 -9.42 18.18 -1.76
CA ASP A 80 -10.63 18.23 -0.94
C ASP A 80 -11.44 16.94 -0.96
N GLY A 81 -10.77 15.80 -1.14
CA GLY A 81 -11.38 14.50 -1.14
C GLY A 81 -11.42 13.85 -2.51
N GLY A 82 -11.79 12.58 -2.51
CA GLY A 82 -11.87 11.76 -3.71
C GLY A 82 -11.76 10.28 -3.41
N GLU A 83 -12.08 9.49 -4.43
CA GLU A 83 -11.97 8.05 -4.39
C GLU A 83 -11.24 7.55 -5.63
N VAL A 84 -10.18 6.79 -5.42
CA VAL A 84 -9.41 6.17 -6.50
C VAL A 84 -9.32 4.68 -6.25
N TYR A 85 -9.86 3.90 -7.18
CA TYR A 85 -9.75 2.44 -7.15
C TYR A 85 -8.55 2.00 -7.99
N CYS A 86 -7.73 1.12 -7.40
CA CYS A 86 -6.58 0.54 -8.08
C CYS A 86 -6.73 -0.98 -8.18
N GLU A 87 -6.69 -1.50 -9.41
CA GLU A 87 -6.51 -2.92 -9.67
C GLU A 87 -5.02 -3.23 -9.79
N SER A 88 -4.52 -4.13 -8.96
CA SER A 88 -3.16 -4.65 -9.02
C SER A 88 -3.17 -6.12 -9.44
N ILE A 89 -2.20 -6.50 -10.29
CA ILE A 89 -2.02 -7.87 -10.75
C ILE A 89 -0.57 -8.25 -10.47
N ASP A 90 -0.37 -9.37 -9.75
CA ASP A 90 0.97 -9.86 -9.43
C ASP A 90 1.56 -10.75 -10.56
N GLN A 91 2.82 -11.16 -10.40
CA GLN A 91 3.55 -12.01 -11.33
C GLN A 91 2.92 -13.41 -11.56
N LYS A 92 1.98 -13.81 -10.69
CA LYS A 92 1.24 -15.09 -10.78
C LYS A 92 -0.19 -14.91 -11.27
N ASN A 93 -0.53 -13.70 -11.78
CA ASN A 93 -1.87 -13.30 -12.21
C ASN A 93 -2.93 -13.29 -11.09
N ASN A 94 -2.52 -13.27 -9.81
CA ASN A 94 -3.47 -12.96 -8.75
C ASN A 94 -3.77 -11.47 -8.74
N LYS A 95 -4.99 -11.12 -8.39
CA LYS A 95 -5.48 -9.75 -8.39
C LYS A 95 -5.86 -9.29 -7.00
N PHE A 96 -5.73 -7.99 -6.78
CA PHE A 96 -6.36 -7.31 -5.66
C PHE A 96 -6.78 -5.90 -6.07
N ILE A 97 -7.80 -5.41 -5.38
CA ILE A 97 -8.35 -4.06 -5.58
C ILE A 97 -8.25 -3.31 -4.27
N VAL A 98 -7.75 -2.10 -4.35
CA VAL A 98 -7.71 -1.19 -3.22
C VAL A 98 -8.44 0.10 -3.53
N LEU A 99 -9.07 0.68 -2.52
CA LEU A 99 -9.64 2.02 -2.55
C LEU A 99 -8.68 2.96 -1.81
N LEU A 100 -8.12 3.92 -2.53
CA LEU A 100 -7.29 4.98 -1.97
C LEU A 100 -8.16 6.16 -1.55
N SER A 101 -7.80 6.73 -0.41
CA SER A 101 -8.38 7.96 0.12
C SER A 101 -7.30 8.75 0.83
N ARG A 102 -7.44 10.06 0.90
CA ARG A 102 -6.62 10.90 1.76
C ARG A 102 -7.41 12.10 2.25
N ASP A 103 -6.93 12.70 3.31
CA ASP A 103 -7.49 13.94 3.84
C ASP A 103 -7.07 15.14 2.97
N LYS A 104 -7.62 16.31 3.30
CA LYS A 104 -7.28 17.57 2.65
C LYS A 104 -5.78 17.85 2.72
N GLY A 105 -5.24 18.48 1.69
CA GLY A 105 -3.83 18.86 1.64
C GLY A 105 -3.34 19.16 0.25
N ASP A 106 -2.02 19.20 0.10
CA ASP A 106 -1.34 19.44 -1.15
C ASP A 106 -1.69 18.38 -2.20
N PHE A 107 -1.96 18.79 -3.44
CA PHE A 107 -2.31 17.85 -4.50
C PHE A 107 -1.09 17.05 -5.00
N ASP A 108 0.08 17.68 -5.12
CA ASP A 108 1.26 17.09 -5.73
C ASP A 108 2.00 16.10 -4.83
N SER A 109 1.73 16.15 -3.53
CA SER A 109 2.29 15.20 -2.58
C SER A 109 1.31 14.93 -1.44
N GLY A 110 1.41 13.80 -0.80
CA GLY A 110 0.57 13.57 0.38
C GLY A 110 0.68 12.17 0.95
N ILE A 111 0.20 12.10 2.18
CA ILE A 111 -0.02 10.86 2.92
C ILE A 111 -1.51 10.57 2.92
N GLY A 112 -1.85 9.34 2.70
CA GLY A 112 -3.23 8.89 2.77
C GLY A 112 -3.32 7.45 3.25
N PHE A 113 -4.48 6.89 3.08
CA PHE A 113 -4.72 5.49 3.40
C PHE A 113 -5.41 4.80 2.22
N PHE A 114 -5.28 3.50 2.20
CA PHE A 114 -6.04 2.66 1.29
C PHE A 114 -6.61 1.45 2.03
N LYS A 115 -7.68 0.91 1.48
CA LYS A 115 -8.33 -0.28 2.00
C LYS A 115 -8.37 -1.34 0.91
N PHE A 116 -7.97 -2.57 1.23
CA PHE A 116 -8.20 -3.70 0.34
C PHE A 116 -9.70 -4.01 0.30
N VAL A 117 -10.31 -3.85 -0.87
CA VAL A 117 -11.75 -4.07 -1.07
C VAL A 117 -12.05 -5.41 -1.70
N ASP A 118 -11.11 -5.96 -2.47
CA ASP A 118 -11.22 -7.29 -3.09
C ASP A 118 -9.83 -7.90 -3.31
N GLY A 119 -9.77 -9.22 -3.52
CA GLY A 119 -8.55 -9.94 -3.85
C GLY A 119 -8.72 -11.44 -3.95
N ASN A 120 -7.85 -12.07 -4.73
CA ASN A 120 -7.78 -13.54 -4.83
C ASN A 120 -6.40 -14.07 -4.43
N GLY A 121 -6.26 -15.40 -4.40
CA GLY A 121 -4.99 -16.05 -4.03
C GLY A 121 -4.47 -15.56 -2.68
N PRO A 122 -3.18 -15.18 -2.61
CA PRO A 122 -2.55 -14.73 -1.35
C PRO A 122 -3.10 -13.39 -0.85
N TRP A 123 -3.78 -12.62 -1.70
CA TRP A 123 -4.29 -11.29 -1.37
C TRP A 123 -5.61 -11.33 -0.60
N LYS A 124 -6.31 -12.48 -0.55
CA LYS A 124 -7.55 -12.64 0.22
C LYS A 124 -7.40 -12.27 1.69
N LYS A 125 -6.25 -12.57 2.29
CA LYS A 125 -5.98 -12.27 3.72
C LYS A 125 -5.89 -10.77 4.03
N PHE A 126 -5.74 -9.94 3.01
CA PHE A 126 -5.67 -8.49 3.16
C PHE A 126 -7.04 -7.81 3.07
N ILE A 127 -8.07 -8.48 2.55
CA ILE A 127 -9.40 -7.87 2.36
C ILE A 127 -9.90 -7.28 3.68
N GLY A 128 -10.31 -5.99 3.62
CA GLY A 128 -10.75 -5.21 4.78
C GLY A 128 -9.62 -4.50 5.53
N LYS A 129 -8.34 -4.87 5.34
CA LYS A 129 -7.22 -4.16 5.98
C LYS A 129 -7.10 -2.74 5.44
N LYS A 130 -6.85 -1.81 6.36
CA LYS A 130 -6.54 -0.41 6.06
C LYS A 130 -5.05 -0.20 6.25
N CYS A 131 -4.42 0.42 5.28
CA CYS A 131 -2.98 0.65 5.20
C CYS A 131 -2.72 2.12 4.87
N ASN A 132 -1.50 2.56 5.08
CA ASN A 132 -1.10 3.93 4.75
C ASN A 132 -0.31 3.96 3.44
N TYR A 133 -0.36 5.09 2.74
CA TYR A 133 0.53 5.37 1.63
C TYR A 133 1.09 6.78 1.71
N ALA A 134 2.26 6.97 1.11
CA ALA A 134 2.80 8.27 0.77
C ALA A 134 3.02 8.32 -0.74
N ILE A 135 2.60 9.40 -1.39
CA ILE A 135 2.75 9.60 -2.82
C ILE A 135 3.38 10.95 -3.10
N GLN A 136 4.23 11.00 -4.12
CA GLN A 136 4.79 12.22 -4.67
C GLN A 136 4.73 12.17 -6.19
N TYR A 137 4.32 13.27 -6.80
CA TYR A 137 4.34 13.46 -8.23
C TYR A 137 5.56 14.29 -8.64
N ILE A 138 6.13 13.94 -9.79
CA ILE A 138 7.22 14.67 -10.45
C ILE A 138 6.84 14.68 -11.93
N ASP A 139 6.40 15.80 -12.41
CA ASP A 139 5.78 15.94 -13.75
C ASP A 139 4.59 14.94 -13.88
N ASP A 140 4.58 14.15 -14.94
CA ASP A 140 3.56 13.11 -15.17
C ASP A 140 3.86 11.80 -14.40
N GLY A 141 5.05 11.70 -13.83
CA GLY A 141 5.49 10.53 -13.06
C GLY A 141 5.10 10.59 -11.60
N PHE A 142 4.98 9.44 -10.96
CA PHE A 142 4.81 9.36 -9.51
C PHE A 142 5.59 8.21 -8.90
N MET A 143 5.91 8.38 -7.64
CA MET A 143 6.36 7.32 -6.76
C MET A 143 5.42 7.24 -5.56
N ARG A 144 4.99 6.04 -5.20
CA ARG A 144 4.16 5.77 -4.02
C ARG A 144 4.78 4.65 -3.19
N ILE A 145 4.78 4.83 -1.89
CA ILE A 145 5.19 3.83 -0.91
C ILE A 145 3.98 3.50 -0.05
N ASP A 146 3.64 2.23 0.01
CA ASP A 146 2.53 1.69 0.78
C ASP A 146 3.05 0.90 1.98
N LYS A 147 2.40 1.03 3.14
CA LYS A 147 2.73 0.28 4.36
C LYS A 147 1.49 -0.27 5.04
N CYS A 148 1.52 -1.57 5.32
CA CYS A 148 0.50 -2.27 6.08
C CYS A 148 1.10 -2.98 7.27
N LEU A 149 0.47 -2.82 8.44
CA LEU A 149 0.71 -3.69 9.58
C LEU A 149 -0.03 -5.02 9.35
N LEU A 150 0.68 -6.13 9.43
CA LEU A 150 0.11 -7.47 9.19
C LEU A 150 -0.35 -8.20 10.46
N ASN A 151 -0.57 -7.47 11.55
CA ASN A 151 -1.05 -8.02 12.83
C ASN A 151 -2.42 -8.70 12.69
#